data_d738b2bbd4794e927659d8ca18e9c65e
#
_entry.id   d738b2bbd4794e927659d8ca18e9c65e
#
_cell.length_a   1.000
_cell.length_b   1.000
_cell.length_c   1.000
_cell.angle_alpha   90.00
_cell.angle_beta   90.00
_cell.angle_gamma   90.00
#
_symmetry.space_group_name_H-M   'P 1'
#
loop_
_entity.id
_entity.type
_entity.pdbx_description
1 polymer ?
#
loop_
_entity_poly.entity_id
_entity_poly.type
_entity_poly.pdbx_seq_one_letter_code
_entity_poly.pdbx_strand_id
1 'polypeptide(L)'
;MDKDDSFLISLIIPVFNESQTITELVTTIKKQSCQPAEIILVDGGSTDNTVQLLKNIIGKENGYRIIEAGRAMPGKARNIGTENANFEWIAYTDAGIVLDKDWLFHLQKKTKDTPEPDFIYGNFSPQINNMFEKCATIVYVPPLRPGSIRTKSIASCLFKKKIWQQVGGFPDWRAAEDLIFMERVEEQGTLVVTEPAAMMYWQLRPDLISTFKKFDLYSKYNVWAGRQAFWHYGIAKQYAVILLFIFLGILHSWYWLLLLPVWLMARAIKRIASHRFEFGWKPLYNPVAFLLIIIITLTIDAATFSGWIKALLQKDGYRKVSME
;
A
#
# COMPACT_ATOMS: atom_id res chain seq x y z
N MET A 1 30.18 29.01 -7.59
CA MET A 1 28.99 28.39 -6.96
C MET A 1 27.88 28.51 -7.99
N ASP A 2 27.81 27.53 -8.86
CA ASP A 2 26.73 27.44 -9.84
C ASP A 2 25.43 27.35 -9.04
N LYS A 3 24.50 28.23 -9.36
CA LYS A 3 23.09 28.07 -8.96
C LYS A 3 22.63 26.79 -9.65
N ASP A 4 22.72 25.67 -8.91
CA ASP A 4 22.04 24.44 -9.26
C ASP A 4 20.59 24.84 -9.46
N ASP A 5 20.11 24.75 -10.69
CA ASP A 5 18.70 25.01 -11.05
C ASP A 5 17.86 24.19 -10.08
N SER A 6 17.25 24.85 -9.10
CA SER A 6 16.70 24.20 -7.93
C SER A 6 15.65 23.19 -8.38
N PHE A 7 16.00 21.90 -8.34
CA PHE A 7 15.12 20.80 -8.66
C PHE A 7 13.97 20.80 -7.62
N LEU A 8 12.84 21.36 -8.01
CA LEU A 8 11.72 21.66 -7.13
C LEU A 8 10.69 20.53 -7.17
N ILE A 9 10.32 20.03 -5.99
CA ILE A 9 9.42 18.90 -5.80
C ILE A 9 8.20 19.35 -5.01
N SER A 10 7.01 18.99 -5.49
CA SER A 10 5.76 19.06 -4.74
C SER A 10 5.51 17.72 -4.05
N LEU A 11 5.52 17.67 -2.72
CA LEU A 11 5.14 16.49 -1.94
C LEU A 11 3.65 16.55 -1.62
N ILE A 12 2.91 15.53 -2.06
CA ILE A 12 1.45 15.44 -1.89
C ILE A 12 1.10 14.30 -0.96
N ILE A 13 0.22 14.55 0.00
CA ILE A 13 -0.16 13.63 1.06
C ILE A 13 -1.67 13.63 1.25
N PRO A 14 -2.38 12.55 0.87
CA PRO A 14 -3.78 12.38 1.24
C PRO A 14 -3.89 12.07 2.74
N VAL A 15 -4.82 12.73 3.42
CA VAL A 15 -5.02 12.61 4.87
C VAL A 15 -6.48 12.35 5.19
N PHE A 16 -6.76 11.38 6.08
CA PHE A 16 -8.12 11.13 6.59
C PHE A 16 -8.09 10.38 7.93
N ASN A 17 -8.48 11.04 9.01
CA ASN A 17 -8.53 10.48 10.39
C ASN A 17 -7.18 9.88 10.83
N GLU A 18 -6.14 10.72 10.82
CA GLU A 18 -4.75 10.34 11.11
C GLU A 18 -4.20 11.07 12.37
N SER A 19 -5.07 11.45 13.30
CA SER A 19 -4.67 12.21 14.50
C SER A 19 -3.58 11.53 15.34
N GLN A 20 -3.44 10.20 15.23
CA GLN A 20 -2.43 9.44 15.98
C GLN A 20 -1.05 9.41 15.30
N THR A 21 -0.99 9.56 13.98
CA THR A 21 0.23 9.34 13.18
C THR A 21 0.75 10.59 12.50
N ILE A 22 -0.11 11.58 12.28
CA ILE A 22 0.21 12.77 11.46
C ILE A 22 1.38 13.60 12.02
N THR A 23 1.53 13.66 13.34
CA THR A 23 2.65 14.36 13.99
C THR A 23 3.99 13.72 13.64
N GLU A 24 4.04 12.39 13.65
CA GLU A 24 5.25 11.64 13.32
C GLU A 24 5.63 11.85 11.85
N LEU A 25 4.65 11.75 10.94
CA LEU A 25 4.89 11.99 9.51
C LEU A 25 5.47 13.40 9.27
N VAL A 26 4.82 14.46 9.76
CA VAL A 26 5.32 15.85 9.58
C VAL A 26 6.72 16.00 10.16
N THR A 27 7.00 15.37 11.30
CA THR A 27 8.34 15.38 11.90
C THR A 27 9.38 14.73 10.99
N THR A 28 9.05 13.61 10.33
CA THR A 28 9.99 12.94 9.40
C THR A 28 10.17 13.73 8.11
N ILE A 29 9.15 14.44 7.64
CA ILE A 29 9.28 15.36 6.50
C ILE A 29 10.24 16.52 6.83
N LYS A 30 10.08 17.14 8.00
CA LYS A 30 10.98 18.23 8.45
C LYS A 30 12.44 17.78 8.62
N LYS A 31 12.68 16.50 8.84
CA LYS A 31 14.01 15.90 9.00
C LYS A 31 14.62 15.38 7.69
N GLN A 32 13.95 15.52 6.55
CA GLN A 32 14.52 15.09 5.26
C GLN A 32 15.81 15.85 4.96
N SER A 33 16.85 15.16 4.50
CA SER A 33 18.10 15.75 4.05
C SER A 33 17.94 16.58 2.76
N CYS A 34 16.94 16.23 1.94
CA CYS A 34 16.45 17.01 0.81
C CYS A 34 15.02 17.45 1.11
N GLN A 35 14.78 18.76 1.22
CA GLN A 35 13.45 19.28 1.52
C GLN A 35 12.62 19.43 0.24
N PRO A 36 11.34 19.04 0.24
CA PRO A 36 10.43 19.39 -0.85
C PRO A 36 10.23 20.92 -0.88
N ALA A 37 10.05 21.47 -2.07
CA ALA A 37 9.82 22.90 -2.23
C ALA A 37 8.41 23.31 -1.78
N GLU A 38 7.44 22.40 -1.86
CA GLU A 38 6.11 22.55 -1.27
C GLU A 38 5.57 21.20 -0.76
N ILE A 39 4.72 21.27 0.26
CA ILE A 39 4.02 20.11 0.85
C ILE A 39 2.53 20.42 0.85
N ILE A 40 1.75 19.57 0.16
CA ILE A 40 0.30 19.72 0.03
C ILE A 40 -0.36 18.56 0.76
N LEU A 41 -0.96 18.85 1.92
CA LEU A 41 -1.75 17.91 2.69
C LEU A 41 -3.22 18.09 2.30
N VAL A 42 -3.82 17.04 1.74
CA VAL A 42 -5.21 17.09 1.29
C VAL A 42 -6.08 16.29 2.25
N ASP A 43 -6.85 16.99 3.07
CA ASP A 43 -7.77 16.38 4.03
C ASP A 43 -9.05 15.92 3.34
N GLY A 44 -9.32 14.62 3.41
CA GLY A 44 -10.49 13.96 2.83
C GLY A 44 -11.76 14.05 3.69
N GLY A 45 -11.84 15.04 4.58
CA GLY A 45 -12.98 15.27 5.48
C GLY A 45 -12.83 14.54 6.81
N SER A 46 -11.67 14.67 7.45
CA SER A 46 -11.42 14.09 8.77
C SER A 46 -12.43 14.56 9.80
N THR A 47 -12.86 13.64 10.66
CA THR A 47 -13.83 13.85 11.73
C THR A 47 -13.21 13.83 13.13
N ASP A 48 -11.92 13.54 13.18
CA ASP A 48 -11.09 13.59 14.38
C ASP A 48 -10.26 14.89 14.45
N ASN A 49 -9.28 14.96 15.35
CA ASN A 49 -8.45 16.15 15.55
C ASN A 49 -7.34 16.33 14.49
N THR A 50 -7.32 15.57 13.39
CA THR A 50 -6.23 15.58 12.40
C THR A 50 -5.93 16.96 11.85
N VAL A 51 -6.94 17.69 11.36
CA VAL A 51 -6.76 19.02 10.75
C VAL A 51 -6.27 20.04 11.78
N GLN A 52 -6.80 20.00 13.01
CA GLN A 52 -6.35 20.90 14.06
C GLN A 52 -4.89 20.64 14.45
N LEU A 53 -4.49 19.38 14.55
CA LEU A 53 -3.10 18.99 14.83
C LEU A 53 -2.16 19.48 13.70
N LEU A 54 -2.54 19.29 12.43
CA LEU A 54 -1.78 19.78 11.29
C LEU A 54 -1.59 21.29 11.37
N LYS A 55 -2.66 22.07 11.57
CA LYS A 55 -2.57 23.53 11.70
C LYS A 55 -1.66 23.96 12.84
N ASN A 56 -1.66 23.24 13.95
CA ASN A 56 -0.80 23.53 15.09
C ASN A 56 0.68 23.21 14.82
N ILE A 57 0.97 22.05 14.17
CA ILE A 57 2.35 21.58 13.94
C ILE A 57 3.04 22.39 12.84
N ILE A 58 2.29 22.74 11.78
CA ILE A 58 2.78 23.50 10.64
C ILE A 58 2.86 24.99 11.01
N GLY A 59 1.90 25.52 11.77
CA GLY A 59 1.87 26.92 12.15
C GLY A 59 1.89 27.85 10.93
N LYS A 60 2.91 28.73 10.85
CA LYS A 60 3.14 29.67 9.75
C LYS A 60 4.35 29.27 8.88
N GLU A 61 4.75 28.00 8.90
CA GLU A 61 5.86 27.55 8.09
C GLU A 61 5.57 27.70 6.59
N ASN A 62 6.49 28.30 5.87
CA ASN A 62 6.40 28.45 4.43
C ASN A 62 6.52 27.07 3.74
N GLY A 63 5.88 26.92 2.60
CA GLY A 63 5.92 25.70 1.80
C GLY A 63 4.87 24.65 2.16
N TYR A 64 4.16 24.78 3.29
CA TYR A 64 3.06 23.88 3.65
C TYR A 64 1.71 24.47 3.25
N ARG A 65 0.86 23.62 2.65
CA ARG A 65 -0.54 23.95 2.36
C ARG A 65 -1.45 22.82 2.83
N ILE A 66 -2.54 23.17 3.52
CA ILE A 66 -3.61 22.25 3.88
C ILE A 66 -4.81 22.56 2.99
N ILE A 67 -5.29 21.57 2.26
CA ILE A 67 -6.51 21.66 1.45
C ILE A 67 -7.58 20.80 2.12
N GLU A 68 -8.59 21.44 2.69
CA GLU A 68 -9.75 20.76 3.24
C GLU A 68 -10.74 20.46 2.09
N ALA A 69 -10.62 19.25 1.52
CA ALA A 69 -11.35 18.86 0.30
C ALA A 69 -12.77 18.33 0.58
N GLY A 70 -13.23 18.37 1.83
CA GLY A 70 -14.46 17.72 2.22
C GLY A 70 -14.38 16.22 1.99
N ARG A 71 -15.46 15.57 1.53
CA ARG A 71 -15.46 14.13 1.29
C ARG A 71 -14.64 13.80 0.03
N ALA A 72 -13.38 13.43 0.23
CA ALA A 72 -12.49 12.98 -0.84
C ALA A 72 -11.85 11.63 -0.46
N MET A 73 -11.99 10.63 -1.33
CA MET A 73 -11.28 9.37 -1.19
C MET A 73 -9.78 9.56 -1.55
N PRO A 74 -8.88 8.63 -1.19
CA PRO A 74 -7.44 8.81 -1.41
C PRO A 74 -7.07 9.17 -2.85
N GLY A 75 -7.68 8.53 -3.86
CA GLY A 75 -7.46 8.85 -5.26
C GLY A 75 -7.81 10.30 -5.60
N LYS A 76 -9.01 10.74 -5.21
CA LYS A 76 -9.45 12.13 -5.40
C LYS A 76 -8.58 13.13 -4.65
N ALA A 77 -8.18 12.81 -3.42
CA ALA A 77 -7.28 13.66 -2.64
C ALA A 77 -5.92 13.84 -3.32
N ARG A 78 -5.33 12.75 -3.89
CA ARG A 78 -4.10 12.85 -4.69
C ARG A 78 -4.29 13.69 -5.95
N ASN A 79 -5.43 13.56 -6.65
CA ASN A 79 -5.74 14.40 -7.81
C ASN A 79 -5.80 15.87 -7.42
N ILE A 80 -6.57 16.23 -6.39
CA ILE A 80 -6.67 17.62 -5.89
C ILE A 80 -5.28 18.16 -5.53
N GLY A 81 -4.45 17.38 -4.84
CA GLY A 81 -3.09 17.78 -4.50
C GLY A 81 -2.24 18.02 -5.74
N THR A 82 -2.30 17.12 -6.73
CA THR A 82 -1.51 17.23 -7.97
C THR A 82 -1.95 18.39 -8.85
N GLU A 83 -3.25 18.64 -8.96
CA GLU A 83 -3.78 19.82 -9.68
C GLU A 83 -3.22 21.11 -9.09
N ASN A 84 -3.18 21.20 -7.76
CA ASN A 84 -2.71 22.38 -7.03
C ASN A 84 -1.19 22.46 -6.85
N ALA A 85 -0.43 21.48 -7.34
CA ALA A 85 1.03 21.46 -7.27
C ALA A 85 1.64 22.45 -8.27
N ASN A 86 2.64 23.22 -7.81
CA ASN A 86 3.29 24.25 -8.62
C ASN A 86 4.47 23.71 -9.44
N PHE A 87 5.03 22.55 -9.07
CA PHE A 87 6.27 22.06 -9.66
C PHE A 87 6.05 20.85 -10.57
N GLU A 88 7.01 20.65 -11.48
CA GLU A 88 6.96 19.57 -12.45
C GLU A 88 7.09 18.18 -11.80
N TRP A 89 7.92 18.07 -10.76
CA TRP A 89 8.15 16.80 -10.08
C TRP A 89 7.23 16.65 -8.87
N ILE A 90 6.49 15.55 -8.87
CA ILE A 90 5.51 15.19 -7.85
C ILE A 90 6.02 13.98 -7.05
N ALA A 91 6.11 14.14 -5.75
CA ALA A 91 6.33 13.02 -4.83
C ALA A 91 5.03 12.68 -4.09
N TYR A 92 4.76 11.39 -3.89
CA TYR A 92 3.67 10.95 -3.02
C TYR A 92 4.18 10.17 -1.83
N THR A 93 3.54 10.42 -0.70
CA THR A 93 3.54 9.52 0.47
C THR A 93 2.15 9.52 1.09
N ASP A 94 1.87 8.56 1.96
CA ASP A 94 0.59 8.46 2.66
C ASP A 94 0.73 8.88 4.12
N ALA A 95 -0.35 9.35 4.71
CA ALA A 95 -0.43 9.55 6.16
C ALA A 95 -0.25 8.19 6.88
N GLY A 96 0.38 8.21 8.08
CA GLY A 96 0.74 6.98 8.80
C GLY A 96 2.04 6.29 8.31
N ILE A 97 2.79 6.95 7.42
CA ILE A 97 4.12 6.53 6.98
C ILE A 97 5.20 7.29 7.76
N VAL A 98 6.29 6.60 8.07
CA VAL A 98 7.53 7.20 8.59
C VAL A 98 8.55 7.18 7.46
N LEU A 99 9.04 8.35 7.06
CA LEU A 99 10.02 8.47 5.98
C LEU A 99 11.44 8.34 6.54
N ASP A 100 12.30 7.58 5.85
CA ASP A 100 13.75 7.64 6.11
C ASP A 100 14.24 9.06 5.82
N LYS A 101 15.24 9.53 6.56
CA LYS A 101 15.79 10.90 6.44
C LYS A 101 16.33 11.23 5.04
N ASP A 102 16.75 10.23 4.30
CA ASP A 102 17.33 10.37 2.96
C ASP A 102 16.34 9.89 1.85
N TRP A 103 15.09 9.63 2.19
CA TRP A 103 14.09 9.12 1.25
C TRP A 103 13.94 9.99 0.00
N LEU A 104 13.69 11.29 0.17
CA LEU A 104 13.50 12.22 -0.94
C LEU A 104 14.80 12.48 -1.70
N PHE A 105 15.94 12.53 -0.98
CA PHE A 105 17.26 12.65 -1.57
C PHE A 105 17.57 11.51 -2.55
N HIS A 106 17.28 10.26 -2.17
CA HIS A 106 17.49 9.11 -3.04
C HIS A 106 16.61 9.14 -4.27
N LEU A 107 15.33 9.50 -4.14
CA LEU A 107 14.42 9.66 -5.27
C LEU A 107 14.91 10.77 -6.22
N GLN A 108 15.29 11.94 -5.67
CA GLN A 108 15.82 13.05 -6.45
C GLN A 108 17.12 12.68 -7.17
N LYS A 109 18.05 12.02 -6.47
CA LYS A 109 19.31 11.58 -7.08
C LYS A 109 19.07 10.70 -8.29
N LYS A 110 18.04 9.84 -8.24
CA LYS A 110 17.69 8.89 -9.31
C LYS A 110 17.20 9.59 -10.58
N THR A 111 16.68 10.82 -10.51
CA THR A 111 16.28 11.58 -11.70
C THR A 111 17.44 11.96 -12.60
N LYS A 112 18.69 11.92 -12.09
CA LYS A 112 19.91 12.23 -12.85
C LYS A 112 20.44 11.05 -13.67
N ASP A 113 19.79 9.90 -13.63
CA ASP A 113 20.15 8.73 -14.46
C ASP A 113 19.94 9.03 -15.95
N THR A 114 20.67 8.32 -16.79
CA THR A 114 20.57 8.44 -18.25
C THR A 114 20.13 7.11 -18.86
N PRO A 115 18.98 7.05 -19.56
CA PRO A 115 18.04 8.14 -19.80
C PRO A 115 17.30 8.58 -18.51
N GLU A 116 16.90 9.87 -18.47
CA GLU A 116 16.18 10.44 -17.34
C GLU A 116 14.81 9.76 -17.16
N PRO A 117 14.52 9.16 -16.01
CA PRO A 117 13.26 8.47 -15.78
C PRO A 117 12.09 9.45 -15.67
N ASP A 118 10.90 8.99 -16.11
CA ASP A 118 9.66 9.73 -15.93
C ASP A 118 8.95 9.38 -14.62
N PHE A 119 9.20 8.16 -14.09
CA PHE A 119 8.59 7.65 -12.86
C PHE A 119 9.58 6.80 -12.06
N ILE A 120 9.71 7.10 -10.77
CA ILE A 120 10.64 6.44 -9.86
C ILE A 120 9.84 5.89 -8.67
N TYR A 121 9.92 4.58 -8.41
CA TYR A 121 9.38 3.98 -7.19
C TYR A 121 10.49 3.78 -6.17
N GLY A 122 10.25 4.24 -4.94
CA GLY A 122 11.06 3.90 -3.78
C GLY A 122 10.67 2.53 -3.19
N ASN A 123 11.15 2.27 -2.00
CA ASN A 123 10.97 1.02 -1.29
C ASN A 123 10.27 1.23 0.05
N PHE A 124 9.79 0.15 0.66
CA PHE A 124 9.20 0.22 1.99
C PHE A 124 9.60 -0.97 2.86
N SER A 125 9.55 -0.76 4.16
CA SER A 125 9.68 -1.81 5.15
C SER A 125 8.54 -1.72 6.18
N PRO A 126 7.95 -2.85 6.61
CA PRO A 126 7.02 -2.81 7.72
C PRO A 126 7.76 -2.47 9.03
N GLN A 127 7.13 -1.66 9.87
CA GLN A 127 7.54 -1.55 11.26
C GLN A 127 7.08 -2.81 12.01
N ILE A 128 7.99 -3.44 12.72
CA ILE A 128 7.73 -4.71 13.44
C ILE A 128 8.05 -4.48 14.91
N ASN A 129 7.01 -4.28 15.72
CA ASN A 129 7.14 -4.00 17.14
C ASN A 129 6.83 -5.22 18.01
N ASN A 130 6.16 -6.24 17.45
CA ASN A 130 5.72 -7.42 18.18
C ASN A 130 5.64 -8.67 17.29
N MET A 131 5.34 -9.81 17.93
CA MET A 131 5.25 -11.10 17.23
C MET A 131 4.12 -11.15 16.20
N PHE A 132 2.96 -10.52 16.49
CA PHE A 132 1.86 -10.49 15.55
C PHE A 132 2.24 -9.77 14.26
N GLU A 133 2.83 -8.59 14.35
CA GLU A 133 3.29 -7.79 13.20
C GLU A 133 4.36 -8.53 12.40
N LYS A 134 5.28 -9.26 13.08
CA LYS A 134 6.25 -10.11 12.40
C LYS A 134 5.57 -11.22 11.59
N CYS A 135 4.59 -11.90 12.16
CA CYS A 135 3.83 -12.94 11.45
C CYS A 135 2.98 -12.35 10.34
N ALA A 136 2.37 -11.18 10.57
CA ALA A 136 1.63 -10.42 9.58
C ALA A 136 2.50 -10.02 8.37
N THR A 137 3.74 -9.60 8.62
CA THR A 137 4.73 -9.35 7.55
C THR A 137 4.91 -10.58 6.68
N ILE A 138 5.13 -11.75 7.27
CA ILE A 138 5.32 -13.02 6.54
C ILE A 138 4.08 -13.39 5.73
N VAL A 139 2.89 -13.03 6.20
CA VAL A 139 1.65 -13.44 5.53
C VAL A 139 1.27 -12.52 4.38
N TYR A 140 1.34 -11.19 4.54
CA TYR A 140 0.75 -10.29 3.55
C TYR A 140 1.64 -9.15 3.05
N VAL A 141 2.83 -8.98 3.60
CA VAL A 141 3.79 -8.03 3.01
C VAL A 141 4.62 -8.77 1.96
N PRO A 142 4.85 -8.20 0.77
CA PRO A 142 5.73 -8.82 -0.22
C PRO A 142 7.14 -9.02 0.34
N PRO A 143 7.81 -10.15 0.04
CA PRO A 143 9.17 -10.40 0.52
C PRO A 143 10.16 -9.44 -0.12
N LEU A 144 11.14 -8.97 0.67
CA LEU A 144 12.26 -8.19 0.16
C LEU A 144 13.37 -9.11 -0.33
N ARG A 145 13.80 -8.89 -1.57
CA ARG A 145 14.97 -9.56 -2.12
C ARG A 145 16.17 -8.62 -2.07
N PRO A 146 17.39 -9.11 -1.84
CA PRO A 146 18.58 -8.28 -1.86
C PRO A 146 18.69 -7.45 -3.15
N GLY A 147 18.96 -6.14 -3.03
CA GLY A 147 19.14 -5.23 -4.15
C GLY A 147 17.86 -4.85 -4.92
N SER A 148 16.67 -5.22 -4.41
CA SER A 148 15.39 -4.89 -5.06
C SER A 148 14.45 -4.13 -4.13
N ILE A 149 13.35 -3.61 -4.68
CA ILE A 149 12.21 -3.15 -3.88
C ILE A 149 11.26 -4.31 -3.58
N ARG A 150 10.44 -4.20 -2.53
CA ARG A 150 9.41 -5.21 -2.20
C ARG A 150 8.38 -5.32 -3.31
N THR A 151 7.83 -4.18 -3.69
CA THR A 151 6.91 -4.00 -4.83
C THR A 151 6.77 -2.51 -5.08
N LYS A 152 6.28 -2.13 -6.25
CA LYS A 152 5.93 -0.75 -6.56
C LYS A 152 4.83 -0.26 -5.61
N SER A 153 4.94 0.97 -5.12
CA SER A 153 3.98 1.59 -4.23
C SER A 153 3.87 3.07 -4.51
N ILE A 154 2.66 3.56 -4.63
CA ILE A 154 2.39 5.01 -4.78
C ILE A 154 2.81 5.78 -3.53
N ALA A 155 2.75 5.18 -2.35
CA ALA A 155 3.17 5.84 -1.11
C ALA A 155 4.68 6.13 -1.04
N SER A 156 5.48 5.62 -1.98
CA SER A 156 6.90 5.95 -2.13
C SER A 156 7.23 6.09 -3.61
N CYS A 157 7.01 7.27 -4.17
CA CYS A 157 7.33 7.53 -5.57
C CYS A 157 7.64 9.01 -5.84
N LEU A 158 8.33 9.24 -6.96
CA LEU A 158 8.60 10.56 -7.55
C LEU A 158 8.40 10.44 -9.05
N PHE A 159 7.66 11.38 -9.66
CA PHE A 159 7.35 11.32 -11.09
C PHE A 159 7.06 12.71 -11.66
N LYS A 160 7.13 12.84 -12.99
CA LYS A 160 6.78 14.08 -13.68
C LYS A 160 5.27 14.28 -13.73
N LYS A 161 4.77 15.47 -13.38
CA LYS A 161 3.33 15.82 -13.36
C LYS A 161 2.62 15.51 -14.68
N LYS A 162 3.33 15.61 -15.81
CA LYS A 162 2.81 15.24 -17.14
C LYS A 162 2.29 13.80 -17.21
N ILE A 163 2.90 12.86 -16.46
CA ILE A 163 2.47 11.45 -16.44
C ILE A 163 1.08 11.32 -15.81
N TRP A 164 0.82 12.02 -14.69
CA TRP A 164 -0.51 12.07 -14.09
C TRP A 164 -1.57 12.64 -15.04
N GLN A 165 -1.22 13.67 -15.80
CA GLN A 165 -2.12 14.25 -16.82
C GLN A 165 -2.41 13.25 -17.94
N GLN A 166 -1.40 12.56 -18.46
CA GLN A 166 -1.52 11.59 -19.56
C GLN A 166 -2.40 10.39 -19.22
N VAL A 167 -2.32 9.88 -17.96
CA VAL A 167 -3.11 8.73 -17.52
C VAL A 167 -4.50 9.10 -16.99
N GLY A 168 -4.82 10.40 -16.91
CA GLY A 168 -6.11 10.91 -16.43
C GLY A 168 -6.30 10.82 -14.91
N GLY A 169 -5.19 10.78 -14.14
CA GLY A 169 -5.23 10.75 -12.68
C GLY A 169 -5.73 9.45 -12.05
N PHE A 170 -6.09 9.54 -10.78
CA PHE A 170 -6.60 8.41 -9.98
C PHE A 170 -8.12 8.34 -10.05
N PRO A 171 -8.73 7.14 -10.04
CA PRO A 171 -10.15 7.01 -9.79
C PRO A 171 -10.51 7.46 -8.36
N ASP A 172 -11.73 8.02 -8.18
CA ASP A 172 -12.23 8.47 -6.85
C ASP A 172 -12.68 7.27 -6.01
N TRP A 173 -11.72 6.43 -5.62
CA TRP A 173 -11.96 5.20 -4.87
C TRP A 173 -11.21 5.18 -3.55
N ARG A 174 -11.72 4.32 -2.63
CA ARG A 174 -11.13 4.11 -1.31
C ARG A 174 -9.95 3.13 -1.32
N ALA A 175 -9.89 2.24 -2.30
CA ALA A 175 -8.83 1.25 -2.46
C ALA A 175 -8.75 0.80 -3.94
N ALA A 176 -7.61 0.24 -4.35
CA ALA A 176 -7.25 -0.14 -5.71
C ALA A 176 -7.08 1.04 -6.70
N GLU A 177 -7.28 2.28 -6.28
CA GLU A 177 -7.05 3.48 -7.09
C GLU A 177 -5.57 3.62 -7.49
N ASP A 178 -4.69 3.26 -6.58
CA ASP A 178 -3.24 3.22 -6.77
C ASP A 178 -2.82 2.16 -7.80
N LEU A 179 -3.40 0.97 -7.72
CA LEU A 179 -3.11 -0.12 -8.64
C LEU A 179 -3.54 0.23 -10.07
N ILE A 180 -4.74 0.82 -10.24
CA ILE A 180 -5.25 1.25 -11.54
C ILE A 180 -4.37 2.36 -12.11
N PHE A 181 -3.99 3.35 -11.30
CA PHE A 181 -3.10 4.41 -11.74
C PHE A 181 -1.74 3.84 -12.20
N MET A 182 -1.13 2.96 -11.43
CA MET A 182 0.16 2.33 -11.78
C MET A 182 0.07 1.49 -13.06
N GLU A 183 -1.02 0.76 -13.28
CA GLU A 183 -1.25 0.00 -14.52
C GLU A 183 -1.35 0.94 -15.73
N ARG A 184 -2.12 2.02 -15.62
CA ARG A 184 -2.22 3.03 -16.70
C ARG A 184 -0.86 3.67 -17.01
N VAL A 185 -0.03 3.94 -15.98
CA VAL A 185 1.34 4.46 -16.18
C VAL A 185 2.21 3.47 -16.97
N GLU A 186 2.12 2.18 -16.67
CA GLU A 186 2.87 1.14 -17.39
C GLU A 186 2.38 0.99 -18.85
N GLU A 187 1.07 1.07 -19.09
CA GLU A 187 0.45 0.98 -20.42
C GLU A 187 0.87 2.14 -21.36
N GLN A 188 1.24 3.31 -20.82
CA GLN A 188 1.71 4.45 -21.60
C GLN A 188 3.17 4.33 -22.08
N GLY A 189 3.87 3.26 -21.76
CA GLY A 189 5.29 3.10 -22.09
C GLY A 189 6.22 4.06 -21.36
N THR A 190 5.78 4.56 -20.19
CA THR A 190 6.54 5.44 -19.31
C THR A 190 7.86 4.79 -18.88
N LEU A 191 8.96 5.54 -18.89
CA LEU A 191 10.23 5.05 -18.36
C LEU A 191 10.19 4.98 -16.83
N VAL A 192 9.89 3.79 -16.32
CA VAL A 192 9.74 3.50 -14.89
C VAL A 192 10.99 2.84 -14.34
N VAL A 193 11.56 3.40 -13.28
CA VAL A 193 12.69 2.82 -12.56
C VAL A 193 12.39 2.65 -11.07
N THR A 194 13.28 1.97 -10.36
CA THR A 194 13.17 1.77 -8.90
C THR A 194 14.41 2.25 -8.18
N GLU A 195 14.23 2.79 -6.97
CA GLU A 195 15.32 3.23 -6.09
C GLU A 195 15.20 2.52 -4.72
N PRO A 196 15.91 1.40 -4.52
CA PRO A 196 15.83 0.62 -3.29
C PRO A 196 16.25 1.35 -2.02
N ALA A 197 17.09 2.39 -2.14
CA ALA A 197 17.56 3.17 -1.00
C ALA A 197 16.54 4.22 -0.51
N ALA A 198 15.55 4.58 -1.33
CA ALA A 198 14.46 5.49 -0.95
C ALA A 198 13.46 4.77 -0.06
N MET A 199 13.79 4.65 1.23
CA MET A 199 13.05 3.84 2.20
C MET A 199 11.96 4.62 2.93
N MET A 200 10.80 3.99 3.09
CA MET A 200 9.76 4.40 4.03
C MET A 200 9.37 3.25 4.94
N TYR A 201 8.78 3.56 6.08
CA TYR A 201 8.37 2.57 7.08
C TYR A 201 6.85 2.63 7.27
N TRP A 202 6.21 1.48 7.15
CA TRP A 202 4.77 1.35 7.16
C TRP A 202 4.30 0.57 8.39
N GLN A 203 3.32 1.14 9.12
CA GLN A 203 2.70 0.47 10.25
C GLN A 203 1.71 -0.60 9.78
N LEU A 204 1.88 -1.81 10.29
CA LEU A 204 0.97 -2.91 10.04
C LEU A 204 -0.29 -2.79 10.91
N ARG A 205 -1.33 -3.57 10.56
CA ARG A 205 -2.51 -3.67 11.42
C ARG A 205 -2.14 -4.46 12.68
N PRO A 206 -2.54 -3.96 13.89
CA PRO A 206 -2.05 -4.53 15.14
C PRO A 206 -2.73 -5.84 15.55
N ASP A 207 -3.87 -6.19 14.95
CA ASP A 207 -4.70 -7.33 15.34
C ASP A 207 -5.45 -7.97 14.17
N LEU A 208 -6.10 -9.12 14.45
CA LEU A 208 -6.89 -9.87 13.46
C LEU A 208 -8.11 -9.11 12.94
N ILE A 209 -8.79 -8.34 13.81
CA ILE A 209 -10.03 -7.62 13.45
C ILE A 209 -9.71 -6.51 12.47
N SER A 210 -8.70 -5.69 12.76
CA SER A 210 -8.27 -4.61 11.87
C SER A 210 -7.68 -5.16 10.56
N THR A 211 -6.98 -6.29 10.62
CA THR A 211 -6.50 -7.02 9.44
C THR A 211 -7.68 -7.51 8.60
N PHE A 212 -8.69 -8.16 9.19
CA PHE A 212 -9.90 -8.59 8.49
C PHE A 212 -10.60 -7.42 7.79
N LYS A 213 -10.87 -6.32 8.52
CA LYS A 213 -11.52 -5.12 7.95
C LYS A 213 -10.76 -4.56 6.75
N LYS A 214 -9.42 -4.51 6.83
CA LYS A 214 -8.56 -4.04 5.74
C LYS A 214 -8.69 -4.90 4.49
N PHE A 215 -8.57 -6.23 4.63
CA PHE A 215 -8.62 -7.15 3.50
C PHE A 215 -10.03 -7.34 2.93
N ASP A 216 -11.07 -7.26 3.75
CA ASP A 216 -12.47 -7.20 3.31
C ASP A 216 -12.72 -5.99 2.38
N LEU A 217 -12.24 -4.81 2.79
CA LEU A 217 -12.30 -3.60 1.98
C LEU A 217 -11.51 -3.75 0.68
N TYR A 218 -10.26 -4.20 0.74
CA TYR A 218 -9.41 -4.38 -0.42
C TYR A 218 -10.01 -5.39 -1.41
N SER A 219 -10.54 -6.52 -0.91
CA SER A 219 -11.21 -7.51 -1.73
C SER A 219 -12.38 -6.89 -2.49
N LYS A 220 -13.25 -6.16 -1.80
CA LYS A 220 -14.42 -5.51 -2.42
C LYS A 220 -14.02 -4.59 -3.58
N TYR A 221 -13.07 -3.70 -3.37
CA TYR A 221 -12.63 -2.76 -4.41
C TYR A 221 -11.88 -3.44 -5.55
N ASN A 222 -11.09 -4.49 -5.29
CA ASN A 222 -10.46 -5.27 -6.36
C ASN A 222 -11.50 -6.00 -7.24
N VAL A 223 -12.64 -6.41 -6.70
CA VAL A 223 -13.74 -6.96 -7.50
C VAL A 223 -14.34 -5.89 -8.40
N TRP A 224 -14.62 -4.70 -7.86
CA TRP A 224 -15.14 -3.59 -8.64
C TRP A 224 -14.18 -3.10 -9.72
N ALA A 225 -12.87 -3.23 -9.47
CA ALA A 225 -11.81 -2.94 -10.42
C ALA A 225 -11.61 -4.03 -11.50
N GLY A 226 -12.42 -5.10 -11.51
CA GLY A 226 -12.25 -6.20 -12.46
C GLY A 226 -11.02 -7.09 -12.20
N ARG A 227 -10.39 -6.99 -11.03
CA ARG A 227 -9.10 -7.60 -10.69
C ARG A 227 -9.22 -8.99 -10.03
N GLN A 228 -10.34 -9.70 -10.18
CA GLN A 228 -10.58 -10.99 -9.56
C GLN A 228 -9.56 -12.07 -9.95
N ALA A 229 -9.04 -12.02 -11.17
CA ALA A 229 -8.04 -12.98 -11.66
C ALA A 229 -6.73 -12.92 -10.85
N PHE A 230 -6.32 -11.72 -10.41
CA PHE A 230 -5.08 -11.52 -9.67
C PHE A 230 -5.14 -11.98 -8.21
N TRP A 231 -6.33 -12.04 -7.63
CA TRP A 231 -6.46 -12.33 -6.20
C TRP A 231 -7.47 -13.45 -5.90
N HIS A 232 -8.73 -13.30 -6.33
CA HIS A 232 -9.85 -14.12 -5.86
C HIS A 232 -9.86 -15.54 -6.45
N TYR A 233 -9.60 -15.69 -7.74
CA TYR A 233 -9.69 -17.00 -8.40
C TYR A 233 -8.64 -17.97 -7.89
N GLY A 234 -7.45 -17.50 -7.51
CA GLY A 234 -6.41 -18.34 -6.91
C GLY A 234 -6.83 -18.93 -5.56
N ILE A 235 -7.49 -18.13 -4.73
CA ILE A 235 -8.01 -18.56 -3.42
C ILE A 235 -9.21 -19.48 -3.63
N ALA A 236 -10.16 -19.11 -4.49
CA ALA A 236 -11.34 -19.92 -4.78
C ALA A 236 -10.99 -21.34 -5.24
N LYS A 237 -10.01 -21.48 -6.15
CA LYS A 237 -9.52 -22.80 -6.58
C LYS A 237 -8.97 -23.64 -5.43
N GLN A 238 -8.22 -23.04 -4.51
CA GLN A 238 -7.69 -23.75 -3.34
C GLN A 238 -8.81 -24.24 -2.42
N TYR A 239 -9.84 -23.39 -2.18
CA TYR A 239 -10.98 -23.77 -1.34
C TYR A 239 -11.91 -24.80 -2.03
N ALA A 240 -12.01 -24.77 -3.35
CA ALA A 240 -12.72 -25.84 -4.09
C ALA A 240 -12.06 -27.22 -3.88
N VAL A 241 -10.73 -27.29 -3.87
CA VAL A 241 -9.99 -28.52 -3.55
C VAL A 241 -10.22 -28.96 -2.09
N ILE A 242 -10.28 -28.01 -1.16
CA ILE A 242 -10.58 -28.28 0.25
C ILE A 242 -12.00 -28.84 0.41
N LEU A 243 -12.98 -28.25 -0.26
CA LEU A 243 -14.35 -28.76 -0.24
C LEU A 243 -14.44 -30.17 -0.83
N LEU A 244 -13.66 -30.47 -1.88
CA LEU A 244 -13.56 -31.82 -2.41
C LEU A 244 -12.99 -32.80 -1.36
N PHE A 245 -11.95 -32.43 -0.62
CA PHE A 245 -11.41 -33.31 0.44
C PHE A 245 -12.41 -33.52 1.56
N ILE A 246 -13.17 -32.51 1.94
CA ILE A 246 -14.25 -32.65 2.94
C ILE A 246 -15.34 -33.60 2.41
N PHE A 247 -15.77 -33.43 1.16
CA PHE A 247 -16.76 -34.29 0.53
C PHE A 247 -16.31 -35.74 0.47
N LEU A 248 -15.09 -36.00 0.01
CA LEU A 248 -14.51 -37.35 0.00
C LEU A 248 -14.32 -37.91 1.42
N GLY A 249 -14.02 -37.10 2.40
CA GLY A 249 -13.92 -37.45 3.81
C GLY A 249 -15.23 -37.94 4.41
N ILE A 250 -16.34 -37.33 3.98
CA ILE A 250 -17.70 -37.71 4.41
C ILE A 250 -18.21 -38.98 3.69
N LEU A 251 -18.00 -39.06 2.36
CA LEU A 251 -18.62 -40.09 1.55
C LEU A 251 -17.79 -41.36 1.36
N HIS A 252 -16.45 -41.22 1.37
CA HIS A 252 -15.58 -42.34 1.06
C HIS A 252 -14.78 -42.81 2.29
N SER A 253 -13.95 -41.90 2.89
CA SER A 253 -13.12 -42.24 4.05
C SER A 253 -12.61 -41.00 4.78
N TRP A 254 -12.72 -40.97 6.10
CA TRP A 254 -12.26 -39.88 6.95
C TRP A 254 -10.76 -39.53 6.74
N TYR A 255 -9.94 -40.41 6.21
CA TYR A 255 -8.52 -40.16 5.90
C TYR A 255 -8.33 -38.93 5.00
N TRP A 256 -9.29 -38.61 4.15
CA TRP A 256 -9.23 -37.40 3.29
C TRP A 256 -9.19 -36.10 4.10
N LEU A 257 -9.77 -36.11 5.31
CA LEU A 257 -9.75 -34.94 6.19
C LEU A 257 -8.34 -34.65 6.74
N LEU A 258 -7.43 -35.64 6.78
CA LEU A 258 -6.04 -35.44 7.18
C LEU A 258 -5.26 -34.53 6.21
N LEU A 259 -5.75 -34.35 4.97
CA LEU A 259 -5.16 -33.43 4.00
C LEU A 259 -5.40 -31.96 4.37
N LEU A 260 -6.40 -31.64 5.20
CA LEU A 260 -6.68 -30.26 5.61
C LEU A 260 -5.56 -29.65 6.44
N PRO A 261 -5.09 -30.26 7.56
CA PRO A 261 -3.95 -29.73 8.29
C PRO A 261 -2.66 -29.73 7.47
N VAL A 262 -2.45 -30.74 6.60
CA VAL A 262 -1.28 -30.77 5.69
C VAL A 262 -1.29 -29.56 4.75
N TRP A 263 -2.43 -29.23 4.18
CA TRP A 263 -2.59 -28.05 3.33
C TRP A 263 -2.32 -26.75 4.08
N LEU A 264 -2.85 -26.58 5.31
CA LEU A 264 -2.58 -25.42 6.15
C LEU A 264 -1.09 -25.26 6.46
N MET A 265 -0.44 -26.36 6.86
CA MET A 265 1.00 -26.38 7.12
C MET A 265 1.80 -26.01 5.85
N ALA A 266 1.46 -26.60 4.71
CA ALA A 266 2.15 -26.31 3.45
C ALA A 266 2.04 -24.81 3.06
N ARG A 267 0.87 -24.18 3.26
CA ARG A 267 0.70 -22.75 3.05
C ARG A 267 1.59 -21.91 3.98
N ALA A 268 1.62 -22.23 5.28
CA ALA A 268 2.47 -21.53 6.25
C ALA A 268 3.95 -21.66 5.89
N ILE A 269 4.41 -22.88 5.57
CA ILE A 269 5.79 -23.15 5.15
C ILE A 269 6.14 -22.36 3.90
N LYS A 270 5.25 -22.32 2.89
CA LYS A 270 5.45 -21.53 1.67
C LYS A 270 5.63 -20.04 1.98
N ARG A 271 4.84 -19.46 2.90
CA ARG A 271 4.96 -18.06 3.34
C ARG A 271 6.31 -17.82 4.03
N ILE A 272 6.70 -18.68 4.96
CA ILE A 272 8.00 -18.59 5.65
C ILE A 272 9.15 -18.70 4.65
N ALA A 273 9.10 -19.67 3.73
CA ALA A 273 10.11 -19.87 2.71
C ALA A 273 10.27 -18.65 1.78
N SER A 274 9.18 -17.94 1.45
CA SER A 274 9.26 -16.72 0.64
C SER A 274 10.01 -15.59 1.35
N HIS A 275 9.93 -15.53 2.69
CA HIS A 275 10.60 -14.52 3.52
C HIS A 275 11.92 -15.00 4.16
N ARG A 276 12.49 -16.11 3.66
CA ARG A 276 13.71 -16.69 4.26
C ARG A 276 14.93 -15.75 4.27
N PHE A 277 15.01 -14.82 3.35
CA PHE A 277 16.10 -13.83 3.31
C PHE A 277 15.98 -12.75 4.40
N GLU A 278 14.77 -12.50 4.92
CA GLU A 278 14.51 -11.50 5.96
C GLU A 278 14.48 -12.12 7.37
N PHE A 279 13.85 -13.29 7.53
CA PHE A 279 13.59 -13.89 8.85
C PHE A 279 14.27 -15.24 9.04
N GLY A 280 14.95 -15.78 8.02
CA GLY A 280 15.46 -17.14 8.03
C GLY A 280 14.34 -18.17 8.19
N TRP A 281 14.68 -19.32 8.77
CA TRP A 281 13.73 -20.40 9.07
C TRP A 281 13.21 -20.37 10.51
N LYS A 282 13.60 -19.37 11.33
CA LYS A 282 13.19 -19.26 12.75
C LYS A 282 11.68 -19.33 12.97
N PRO A 283 10.80 -18.72 12.13
CA PRO A 283 9.36 -18.83 12.33
C PRO A 283 8.81 -20.24 12.19
N LEU A 284 9.49 -21.14 11.45
CA LEU A 284 9.09 -22.55 11.31
C LEU A 284 9.24 -23.33 12.61
N TYR A 285 10.28 -23.00 13.40
CA TYR A 285 10.60 -23.70 14.66
C TYR A 285 9.94 -23.08 15.90
N ASN A 286 9.23 -21.97 15.73
CA ASN A 286 8.46 -21.33 16.80
C ASN A 286 6.97 -21.68 16.64
N PRO A 287 6.40 -22.54 17.52
CA PRO A 287 5.01 -23.00 17.34
C PRO A 287 3.98 -21.88 17.43
N VAL A 288 4.24 -20.84 18.24
CA VAL A 288 3.34 -19.67 18.35
C VAL A 288 3.36 -18.87 17.05
N ALA A 289 4.54 -18.59 16.49
CA ALA A 289 4.65 -17.88 15.21
C ALA A 289 4.03 -18.68 14.08
N PHE A 290 4.27 -19.99 14.04
CA PHE A 290 3.70 -20.87 13.02
C PHE A 290 2.17 -20.89 13.04
N LEU A 291 1.58 -21.01 14.25
CA LEU A 291 0.13 -20.97 14.45
C LEU A 291 -0.45 -19.59 14.08
N LEU A 292 0.19 -18.50 14.49
CA LEU A 292 -0.23 -17.13 14.13
C LEU A 292 -0.21 -16.91 12.60
N ILE A 293 0.79 -17.41 11.89
CA ILE A 293 0.85 -17.35 10.43
C ILE A 293 -0.35 -18.04 9.79
N ILE A 294 -0.75 -19.22 10.31
CA ILE A 294 -1.94 -19.94 9.85
C ILE A 294 -3.20 -19.12 10.14
N ILE A 295 -3.37 -18.62 11.36
CA ILE A 295 -4.56 -17.86 11.78
C ILE A 295 -4.70 -16.57 10.93
N ILE A 296 -3.62 -15.81 10.77
CA ILE A 296 -3.63 -14.58 9.96
C ILE A 296 -3.96 -14.91 8.48
N THR A 297 -3.42 -16.02 7.95
CA THR A 297 -3.72 -16.46 6.58
C THR A 297 -5.20 -16.77 6.41
N LEU A 298 -5.80 -17.53 7.34
CA LEU A 298 -7.23 -17.88 7.32
C LEU A 298 -8.11 -16.63 7.51
N THR A 299 -7.69 -15.67 8.34
CA THR A 299 -8.38 -14.39 8.54
C THR A 299 -8.45 -13.60 7.23
N ILE A 300 -7.34 -13.54 6.48
CA ILE A 300 -7.30 -12.86 5.17
C ILE A 300 -8.14 -13.59 4.13
N ASP A 301 -8.12 -14.92 4.11
CA ASP A 301 -8.96 -15.70 3.21
C ASP A 301 -10.45 -15.43 3.49
N ALA A 302 -10.87 -15.47 4.76
CA ALA A 302 -12.24 -15.17 5.17
C ALA A 302 -12.64 -13.73 4.80
N ALA A 303 -11.76 -12.76 5.03
CA ALA A 303 -11.95 -11.37 4.64
C ALA A 303 -12.09 -11.22 3.12
N THR A 304 -11.29 -11.97 2.35
CA THR A 304 -11.34 -11.96 0.89
C THR A 304 -12.69 -12.45 0.38
N PHE A 305 -13.21 -13.56 0.89
CA PHE A 305 -14.54 -14.06 0.52
C PHE A 305 -15.65 -13.10 0.98
N SER A 306 -15.56 -12.55 2.19
CA SER A 306 -16.52 -11.55 2.69
C SER A 306 -16.59 -10.32 1.78
N GLY A 307 -15.46 -9.73 1.44
CA GLY A 307 -15.40 -8.58 0.55
C GLY A 307 -15.90 -8.91 -0.87
N TRP A 308 -15.60 -10.10 -1.38
CA TRP A 308 -16.08 -10.57 -2.67
C TRP A 308 -17.62 -10.68 -2.70
N ILE A 309 -18.21 -11.33 -1.69
CA ILE A 309 -19.67 -11.44 -1.57
C ILE A 309 -20.31 -10.04 -1.47
N LYS A 310 -19.76 -9.16 -0.62
CA LYS A 310 -20.25 -7.77 -0.50
C LYS A 310 -20.19 -7.00 -1.83
N ALA A 311 -19.13 -7.19 -2.61
CA ALA A 311 -19.00 -6.55 -3.92
C ALA A 311 -20.07 -7.03 -4.91
N LEU A 312 -20.39 -8.32 -4.90
CA LEU A 312 -21.42 -8.91 -5.77
C LEU A 312 -22.83 -8.46 -5.37
N LEU A 313 -23.08 -8.28 -4.07
CA LEU A 313 -24.37 -7.81 -3.56
C LEU A 313 -24.57 -6.30 -3.74
N GLN A 314 -23.51 -5.51 -3.70
CA GLN A 314 -23.52 -4.04 -3.82
C GLN A 314 -23.19 -3.60 -5.26
N LYS A 315 -24.07 -3.91 -6.22
CA LYS A 315 -23.87 -3.64 -7.67
C LYS A 315 -23.67 -2.15 -8.03
N ASP A 316 -24.10 -1.21 -7.17
CA ASP A 316 -24.01 0.22 -7.45
C ASP A 316 -22.57 0.77 -7.49
N GLY A 317 -21.61 0.09 -6.87
CA GLY A 317 -20.18 0.44 -6.97
C GLY A 317 -19.61 0.21 -8.38
N TYR A 318 -20.07 -0.81 -9.09
CA TYR A 318 -19.60 -1.14 -10.44
C TYR A 318 -20.10 -0.14 -11.50
N ARG A 319 -21.31 0.40 -11.35
CA ARG A 319 -21.91 1.37 -12.31
C ARG A 319 -21.19 2.73 -12.30
N LYS A 320 -20.62 3.16 -11.18
CA LYS A 320 -19.83 4.41 -11.10
C LYS A 320 -18.50 4.33 -11.83
N VAL A 321 -17.97 3.14 -12.01
CA VAL A 321 -16.65 2.87 -12.59
C VAL A 321 -16.68 2.81 -14.12
N SER A 322 -17.80 2.37 -14.69
CA SER A 322 -17.96 2.24 -16.14
C SER A 322 -18.47 3.52 -16.84
N MET A 323 -18.68 4.60 -16.09
CA MET A 323 -19.18 5.89 -16.60
C MET A 323 -18.14 7.03 -16.49
N GLU A 324 -16.96 6.80 -15.95
CA GLU A 324 -15.80 7.71 -15.93
C GLU A 324 -14.64 7.10 -16.76
#